data_2fcbc9fccbf638889d14617992770b11
#
_entry.id   2fcbc9fccbf638889d14617992770b11
#
_cell.length_a   1.000
_cell.length_b   1.000
_cell.length_c   1.000
_cell.angle_alpha   90.00
_cell.angle_beta   90.00
_cell.angle_gamma   90.00
#
_symmetry.space_group_name_H-M   'P 1'
#
loop_
_entity.id
_entity.type
_entity.pdbx_description
1 polymer ?
#
loop_
_entity_poly.entity_id
_entity_poly.type
_entity_poly.pdbx_seq_one_letter_code
_entity_poly.pdbx_strand_id
1 'polypeptide(L)'
;MQRREVLKILAAGAALPVFTPSVAAFFREAQAQVGAAYKPRTLTPQQDATVVAMVDLIIPATDTPGAKAARVNDFIDVILTEWATETERQDFLNGLAGIDKQSNGLYGKNFAAASAEQQTALLRAMDDSVMGAHIEKHRRHGNTVPEERDKQLRDSFWYVFKGITLHGYYTSEIGFSQELNQQIIPGAYHGCVPLTVGKRA
;
A
#
# COMPACT_ATOMS: atom_id res chain seq x y z
N MET A 1 2.51 17.71 29.16
CA MET A 1 3.79 18.34 28.76
C MET A 1 3.52 19.30 27.61
N GLN A 2 3.87 20.56 27.74
CA GLN A 2 3.70 21.53 26.67
C GLN A 2 4.84 21.39 25.65
N ARG A 3 4.55 21.51 24.34
CA ARG A 3 5.54 21.38 23.24
C ARG A 3 6.76 22.28 23.43
N ARG A 4 6.59 23.46 24.05
CA ARG A 4 7.69 24.39 24.38
C ARG A 4 8.68 23.85 25.42
N GLU A 5 8.22 23.02 26.34
CA GLU A 5 9.09 22.38 27.36
C GLU A 5 9.99 21.34 26.74
N VAL A 6 9.45 20.54 25.81
CA VAL A 6 10.23 19.53 25.06
C VAL A 6 11.33 20.18 24.23
N LEU A 7 11.01 21.32 23.56
CA LEU A 7 12.01 22.07 22.80
C LEU A 7 13.10 22.70 23.67
N LYS A 8 12.77 23.16 24.88
CA LYS A 8 13.76 23.68 25.86
C LYS A 8 14.68 22.58 26.37
N ILE A 9 14.15 21.38 26.61
CA ILE A 9 14.94 20.21 27.04
C ILE A 9 15.89 19.79 25.91
N LEU A 10 15.42 19.77 24.65
CA LEU A 10 16.26 19.47 23.49
C LEU A 10 17.35 20.51 23.25
N ALA A 11 17.03 21.82 23.40
CA ALA A 11 17.99 22.91 23.26
C ALA A 11 19.02 22.94 24.41
N ALA A 12 18.62 22.60 25.64
CA ALA A 12 19.54 22.48 26.78
C ALA A 12 20.46 21.26 26.66
N GLY A 13 19.98 20.16 26.08
CA GLY A 13 20.80 18.98 25.79
C GLY A 13 21.90 19.21 24.76
N ALA A 14 21.71 20.14 23.83
CA ALA A 14 22.69 20.49 22.81
C ALA A 14 23.88 21.33 23.33
N ALA A 15 23.78 21.91 24.55
CA ALA A 15 24.77 22.79 25.14
C ALA A 15 25.74 22.11 26.12
N LEU A 16 25.58 20.81 26.39
CA LEU A 16 26.46 20.10 27.33
C LEU A 16 27.48 19.22 26.60
N PRO A 17 28.81 19.44 26.82
CA PRO A 17 29.85 18.63 26.17
C PRO A 17 30.05 17.24 26.81
N VAL A 18 29.11 16.73 27.57
CA VAL A 18 29.18 15.41 28.19
C VAL A 18 28.16 14.48 27.53
N PHE A 19 28.46 14.05 26.29
CA PHE A 19 27.87 12.85 25.77
C PHE A 19 28.35 11.65 26.60
N THR A 20 27.59 11.29 27.63
CA THR A 20 27.83 10.00 28.28
C THR A 20 27.65 8.90 27.25
N PRO A 21 28.45 7.81 27.30
CA PRO A 21 28.33 6.69 26.37
C PRO A 21 26.89 6.15 26.24
N SER A 22 26.08 6.27 27.29
CA SER A 22 24.67 5.89 27.34
C SER A 22 23.77 6.77 26.46
N VAL A 23 23.99 8.08 26.40
CA VAL A 23 23.20 8.98 25.51
C VAL A 23 23.55 8.75 24.06
N ALA A 24 24.84 8.56 23.74
CA ALA A 24 25.26 8.21 22.38
C ALA A 24 24.74 6.82 21.95
N ALA A 25 24.67 5.85 22.87
CA ALA A 25 24.08 4.55 22.62
C ALA A 25 22.56 4.65 22.35
N PHE A 26 21.84 5.45 23.13
CA PHE A 26 20.42 5.69 22.92
C PHE A 26 20.13 6.34 21.55
N PHE A 27 20.90 7.35 21.14
CA PHE A 27 20.76 7.97 19.83
C PHE A 27 21.12 7.00 18.69
N ARG A 28 22.13 6.15 18.86
CA ARG A 28 22.45 5.09 17.89
C ARG A 28 21.33 4.06 17.76
N GLU A 29 20.77 3.67 18.88
CA GLU A 29 19.68 2.69 18.92
C GLU A 29 18.40 3.28 18.33
N ALA A 30 18.08 4.55 18.64
CA ALA A 30 16.98 5.27 18.01
C ALA A 30 17.17 5.47 16.49
N GLN A 31 18.39 5.81 16.04
CA GLN A 31 18.71 5.88 14.61
C GLN A 31 18.68 4.51 13.92
N ALA A 32 19.12 3.45 14.60
CA ALA A 32 19.03 2.09 14.08
C ALA A 32 17.58 1.62 13.93
N GLN A 33 16.70 2.02 14.84
CA GLN A 33 15.26 1.73 14.76
C GLN A 33 14.58 2.54 13.62
N VAL A 34 14.95 3.79 13.42
CA VAL A 34 14.43 4.63 12.32
C VAL A 34 14.94 4.15 10.96
N GLY A 35 16.12 3.56 10.91
CA GLY A 35 16.73 3.00 9.70
C GLY A 35 16.51 1.49 9.49
N ALA A 36 15.90 0.80 10.46
CA ALA A 36 15.61 -0.62 10.31
C ALA A 36 14.54 -0.82 9.22
N ALA A 37 14.89 -1.57 8.18
CA ALA A 37 13.92 -1.97 7.19
C ALA A 37 12.76 -2.70 7.89
N TYR A 38 11.53 -2.30 7.57
CA TYR A 38 10.35 -2.99 8.08
C TYR A 38 10.45 -4.49 7.79
N LYS A 39 10.13 -5.31 8.78
CA LYS A 39 10.06 -6.75 8.61
C LYS A 39 8.59 -7.17 8.67
N PRO A 40 8.06 -7.83 7.63
CA PRO A 40 6.71 -8.35 7.66
C PRO A 40 6.48 -9.24 8.89
N ARG A 41 5.32 -9.09 9.53
CA ARG A 41 4.93 -9.83 10.74
C ARG A 41 3.92 -10.93 10.42
N THR A 42 3.06 -10.70 9.44
CA THR A 42 2.02 -11.63 8.99
C THR A 42 2.45 -12.36 7.72
N LEU A 43 3.04 -11.64 6.76
CA LEU A 43 3.45 -12.21 5.48
C LEU A 43 4.78 -12.96 5.61
N THR A 44 4.83 -14.17 5.09
CA THR A 44 6.10 -14.89 4.88
C THR A 44 6.92 -14.18 3.80
N PRO A 45 8.25 -14.38 3.73
CA PRO A 45 9.08 -13.76 2.69
C PRO A 45 8.62 -14.06 1.26
N GLN A 46 8.07 -15.26 1.02
CA GLN A 46 7.52 -15.61 -0.29
C GLN A 46 6.23 -14.86 -0.59
N GLN A 47 5.31 -14.76 0.39
CA GLN A 47 4.07 -14.01 0.24
C GLN A 47 4.34 -12.52 0.05
N ASP A 48 5.30 -11.95 0.79
CA ASP A 48 5.73 -10.56 0.62
C ASP A 48 6.27 -10.31 -0.80
N ALA A 49 7.12 -11.22 -1.32
CA ALA A 49 7.61 -11.12 -2.69
C ALA A 49 6.47 -11.16 -3.73
N THR A 50 5.45 -11.98 -3.50
CA THR A 50 4.23 -12.02 -4.34
C THR A 50 3.46 -10.72 -4.25
N VAL A 51 3.25 -10.18 -3.04
CA VAL A 51 2.59 -8.88 -2.83
C VAL A 51 3.36 -7.77 -3.52
N VAL A 52 4.70 -7.69 -3.35
CA VAL A 52 5.55 -6.69 -4.02
C VAL A 52 5.40 -6.73 -5.54
N ALA A 53 5.41 -7.93 -6.14
CA ALA A 53 5.23 -8.07 -7.58
C ALA A 53 3.82 -7.63 -8.04
N MET A 54 2.79 -7.93 -7.25
CA MET A 54 1.41 -7.56 -7.57
C MET A 54 1.18 -6.04 -7.46
N VAL A 55 1.64 -5.40 -6.39
CA VAL A 55 1.46 -3.94 -6.22
C VAL A 55 2.23 -3.14 -7.28
N ASP A 56 3.40 -3.63 -7.70
CA ASP A 56 4.21 -3.02 -8.77
C ASP A 56 3.51 -3.10 -10.13
N LEU A 57 2.75 -4.16 -10.39
CA LEU A 57 1.95 -4.31 -11.61
C LEU A 57 0.66 -3.49 -11.58
N ILE A 58 0.08 -3.23 -10.41
CA ILE A 58 -1.14 -2.41 -10.26
C ILE A 58 -0.81 -0.93 -10.41
N ILE A 59 0.25 -0.45 -9.75
CA ILE A 59 0.72 0.94 -9.84
C ILE A 59 2.22 0.91 -10.12
N PRO A 60 2.62 0.77 -11.39
CA PRO A 60 4.02 0.76 -11.77
C PRO A 60 4.64 2.14 -11.65
N ALA A 61 5.97 2.19 -11.57
CA ALA A 61 6.70 3.44 -11.68
C ALA A 61 6.60 3.98 -13.12
N THR A 62 6.26 5.25 -13.25
CA THR A 62 6.18 5.98 -14.52
C THR A 62 7.06 7.24 -14.42
N ASP A 63 6.49 8.42 -14.64
CA ASP A 63 7.06 9.73 -14.27
C ASP A 63 7.03 9.98 -12.76
N THR A 64 6.18 9.25 -12.03
CA THR A 64 6.13 9.22 -10.58
C THR A 64 6.50 7.83 -10.03
N PRO A 65 7.02 7.73 -8.78
CA PRO A 65 7.36 6.45 -8.18
C PRO A 65 6.10 5.60 -7.94
N GLY A 66 6.15 4.31 -8.28
CA GLY A 66 5.03 3.38 -8.11
C GLY A 66 4.82 2.84 -6.69
N ALA A 67 3.86 1.92 -6.54
CA ALA A 67 3.46 1.35 -5.25
C ALA A 67 4.59 0.61 -4.53
N LYS A 68 5.51 0.00 -5.26
CA LYS A 68 6.70 -0.63 -4.68
C LYS A 68 7.62 0.38 -4.00
N ALA A 69 7.86 1.54 -4.63
CA ALA A 69 8.66 2.61 -4.05
C ALA A 69 7.97 3.24 -2.82
N ALA A 70 6.64 3.30 -2.83
CA ALA A 70 5.82 3.73 -1.70
C ALA A 70 5.70 2.68 -0.58
N ARG A 71 6.33 1.50 -0.72
CA ARG A 71 6.34 0.40 0.26
C ARG A 71 4.91 -0.05 0.64
N VAL A 72 4.03 -0.15 -0.34
CA VAL A 72 2.64 -0.55 -0.12
C VAL A 72 2.52 -1.97 0.43
N ASN A 73 3.49 -2.86 0.13
CA ASN A 73 3.57 -4.19 0.74
C ASN A 73 3.69 -4.13 2.28
N ASP A 74 4.48 -3.21 2.82
CA ASP A 74 4.60 -3.02 4.26
C ASP A 74 3.29 -2.51 4.87
N PHE A 75 2.61 -1.59 4.19
CA PHE A 75 1.29 -1.11 4.59
C PHE A 75 0.27 -2.27 4.62
N ILE A 76 0.27 -3.13 3.59
CA ILE A 76 -0.62 -4.31 3.55
C ILE A 76 -0.34 -5.24 4.73
N ASP A 77 0.93 -5.52 5.06
CA ASP A 77 1.27 -6.36 6.21
C ASP A 77 0.81 -5.75 7.54
N VAL A 78 0.93 -4.43 7.70
CA VAL A 78 0.41 -3.70 8.88
C VAL A 78 -1.10 -3.84 8.98
N ILE A 79 -1.84 -3.64 7.89
CA ILE A 79 -3.30 -3.81 7.87
C ILE A 79 -3.69 -5.25 8.27
N LEU A 80 -3.02 -6.26 7.71
CA LEU A 80 -3.27 -7.65 8.05
C LEU A 80 -2.95 -7.99 9.50
N THR A 81 -1.94 -7.33 10.08
CA THR A 81 -1.48 -7.60 11.45
C THR A 81 -2.34 -6.89 12.50
N GLU A 82 -2.68 -5.61 12.25
CA GLU A 82 -3.23 -4.72 13.28
C GLU A 82 -4.74 -4.51 13.16
N TRP A 83 -5.30 -4.60 11.93
CA TRP A 83 -6.67 -4.17 11.65
C TRP A 83 -7.58 -5.28 11.16
N ALA A 84 -7.04 -6.25 10.42
CA ALA A 84 -7.84 -7.34 9.87
C ALA A 84 -8.30 -8.30 10.97
N THR A 85 -9.55 -8.74 10.89
CA THR A 85 -10.04 -9.87 11.66
C THR A 85 -9.31 -11.15 11.26
N GLU A 86 -9.36 -12.18 12.11
CA GLU A 86 -8.74 -13.48 11.78
C GLU A 86 -9.29 -14.05 10.47
N THR A 87 -10.59 -13.94 10.24
CA THR A 87 -11.23 -14.41 9.02
C THR A 87 -10.72 -13.66 7.78
N GLU A 88 -10.73 -12.32 7.82
CA GLU A 88 -10.24 -11.50 6.71
C GLU A 88 -8.76 -11.76 6.41
N ARG A 89 -7.95 -11.93 7.42
CA ARG A 89 -6.53 -12.28 7.28
C ARG A 89 -6.36 -13.63 6.61
N GLN A 90 -7.09 -14.66 7.04
CA GLN A 90 -7.03 -15.99 6.44
C GLN A 90 -7.52 -15.97 4.99
N ASP A 91 -8.60 -15.26 4.69
CA ASP A 91 -9.13 -15.12 3.33
C ASP A 91 -8.10 -14.43 2.42
N PHE A 92 -7.41 -13.42 2.91
CA PHE A 92 -6.34 -12.75 2.17
C PHE A 92 -5.16 -13.69 1.90
N LEU A 93 -4.69 -14.42 2.91
CA LEU A 93 -3.59 -15.38 2.77
C LEU A 93 -3.95 -16.54 1.84
N ASN A 94 -5.19 -17.03 1.92
CA ASN A 94 -5.72 -18.05 1.02
C ASN A 94 -5.78 -17.53 -0.44
N GLY A 95 -6.14 -16.27 -0.62
CA GLY A 95 -6.11 -15.61 -1.92
C GLY A 95 -4.70 -15.55 -2.53
N LEU A 96 -3.69 -15.17 -1.73
CA LEU A 96 -2.28 -15.20 -2.17
C LEU A 96 -1.82 -16.61 -2.54
N ALA A 97 -2.16 -17.60 -1.71
CA ALA A 97 -1.85 -19.00 -1.99
C ALA A 97 -2.54 -19.50 -3.28
N GLY A 98 -3.76 -19.00 -3.55
CA GLY A 98 -4.49 -19.25 -4.77
C GLY A 98 -3.77 -18.74 -6.03
N ILE A 99 -3.19 -17.55 -5.96
CA ILE A 99 -2.38 -16.97 -7.06
C ILE A 99 -1.14 -17.81 -7.32
N ASP A 100 -0.39 -18.14 -6.28
CA ASP A 100 0.81 -18.98 -6.42
C ASP A 100 0.44 -20.36 -6.99
N LYS A 101 -0.65 -20.96 -6.55
CA LYS A 101 -1.16 -22.23 -7.09
C LYS A 101 -1.51 -22.13 -8.58
N GLN A 102 -2.19 -21.06 -9.01
CA GLN A 102 -2.52 -20.84 -10.42
C GLN A 102 -1.26 -20.63 -11.25
N SER A 103 -0.31 -19.81 -10.77
CA SER A 103 0.96 -19.57 -11.44
C SER A 103 1.76 -20.86 -11.59
N ASN A 104 1.85 -21.67 -10.54
CA ASN A 104 2.50 -22.99 -10.61
C ASN A 104 1.80 -23.93 -11.59
N GLY A 105 0.48 -23.95 -11.62
CA GLY A 105 -0.29 -24.78 -12.56
C GLY A 105 -0.09 -24.40 -14.03
N LEU A 106 0.04 -23.11 -14.32
CA LEU A 106 0.17 -22.59 -15.68
C LEU A 106 1.64 -22.53 -16.16
N TYR A 107 2.56 -22.17 -15.26
CA TYR A 107 3.93 -21.81 -15.64
C TYR A 107 5.00 -22.63 -14.92
N GLY A 108 4.61 -23.50 -13.98
CA GLY A 108 5.56 -24.31 -13.20
C GLY A 108 6.40 -23.49 -12.20
N LYS A 109 5.97 -22.28 -11.87
CA LYS A 109 6.69 -21.34 -10.98
C LYS A 109 5.71 -20.59 -10.10
N ASN A 110 6.17 -20.19 -8.90
CA ASN A 110 5.42 -19.26 -8.06
C ASN A 110 5.28 -17.90 -8.77
N PHE A 111 4.24 -17.15 -8.44
CA PHE A 111 3.93 -15.89 -9.09
C PHE A 111 5.11 -14.91 -9.12
N ALA A 112 5.78 -14.71 -7.99
CA ALA A 112 6.94 -13.80 -7.91
C ALA A 112 8.13 -14.22 -8.79
N ALA A 113 8.24 -15.51 -9.15
CA ALA A 113 9.29 -16.06 -9.99
C ALA A 113 8.88 -16.20 -11.48
N ALA A 114 7.62 -15.91 -11.82
CA ALA A 114 7.14 -15.91 -13.19
C ALA A 114 7.65 -14.67 -13.95
N SER A 115 7.62 -14.70 -15.29
CA SER A 115 8.00 -13.53 -16.09
C SER A 115 6.96 -12.41 -15.96
N ALA A 116 7.37 -11.18 -16.25
CA ALA A 116 6.48 -10.01 -16.18
C ALA A 116 5.22 -10.18 -17.07
N GLU A 117 5.38 -10.80 -18.24
CA GLU A 117 4.26 -11.10 -19.15
C GLU A 117 3.30 -12.11 -18.52
N GLN A 118 3.84 -13.18 -17.90
CA GLN A 118 3.06 -14.23 -17.24
C GLN A 118 2.30 -13.67 -16.03
N GLN A 119 2.97 -12.86 -15.21
CA GLN A 119 2.37 -12.16 -14.07
C GLN A 119 1.24 -11.24 -14.53
N THR A 120 1.49 -10.43 -15.56
CA THR A 120 0.50 -9.51 -16.12
C THR A 120 -0.70 -10.26 -16.69
N ALA A 121 -0.47 -11.35 -17.43
CA ALA A 121 -1.55 -12.16 -18.00
C ALA A 121 -2.44 -12.75 -16.90
N LEU A 122 -1.84 -13.26 -15.81
CA LEU A 122 -2.59 -13.84 -14.70
C LEU A 122 -3.44 -12.77 -13.99
N LEU A 123 -2.86 -11.60 -13.68
CA LEU A 123 -3.60 -10.52 -13.00
C LEU A 123 -4.69 -9.92 -13.89
N ARG A 124 -4.48 -9.81 -15.19
CA ARG A 124 -5.52 -9.37 -16.14
C ARG A 124 -6.68 -10.36 -16.19
N ALA A 125 -6.41 -11.65 -16.25
CA ALA A 125 -7.46 -12.65 -16.21
C ALA A 125 -8.30 -12.60 -14.92
N MET A 126 -7.66 -12.31 -13.77
CA MET A 126 -8.36 -12.09 -12.51
C MET A 126 -9.19 -10.80 -12.54
N ASP A 127 -8.62 -9.71 -13.06
CA ASP A 127 -9.33 -8.42 -13.17
C ASP A 127 -10.56 -8.56 -14.07
N ASP A 128 -10.41 -9.19 -15.23
CA ASP A 128 -11.50 -9.44 -16.17
C ASP A 128 -12.62 -10.30 -15.55
N SER A 129 -12.24 -11.30 -14.75
CA SER A 129 -13.22 -12.18 -14.11
C SER A 129 -14.04 -11.48 -13.01
N VAL A 130 -13.40 -10.61 -12.23
CA VAL A 130 -14.04 -9.92 -11.10
C VAL A 130 -14.66 -8.60 -11.54
N MET A 131 -13.88 -7.74 -12.21
CA MET A 131 -14.32 -6.40 -12.59
C MET A 131 -15.20 -6.42 -13.85
N GLY A 132 -14.90 -7.30 -14.82
CA GLY A 132 -15.74 -7.49 -16.01
C GLY A 132 -17.14 -7.94 -15.67
N ALA A 133 -17.28 -8.87 -14.73
CA ALA A 133 -18.57 -9.31 -14.22
C ALA A 133 -19.33 -8.18 -13.50
N HIS A 134 -18.61 -7.31 -12.76
CA HIS A 134 -19.19 -6.15 -12.09
C HIS A 134 -19.71 -5.11 -13.08
N ILE A 135 -18.89 -4.72 -14.08
CA ILE A 135 -19.26 -3.72 -15.10
C ILE A 135 -20.43 -4.21 -15.94
N GLU A 136 -20.41 -5.45 -16.44
CA GLU A 136 -21.49 -6.01 -17.26
C GLU A 136 -22.80 -6.06 -16.50
N LYS A 137 -22.77 -6.29 -15.21
CA LYS A 137 -23.90 -6.35 -14.33
C LYS A 137 -24.52 -4.97 -14.09
N HIS A 138 -23.71 -3.95 -13.81
CA HIS A 138 -24.19 -2.57 -13.66
C HIS A 138 -24.80 -2.06 -14.98
N ARG A 139 -24.22 -2.44 -16.11
CA ARG A 139 -24.75 -2.09 -17.43
C ARG A 139 -26.12 -2.70 -17.71
N ARG A 140 -26.40 -3.93 -17.24
CA ARG A 140 -27.67 -4.61 -17.45
C ARG A 140 -28.77 -4.20 -16.48
N HIS A 141 -28.44 -3.89 -15.24
CA HIS A 141 -29.40 -3.72 -14.15
C HIS A 141 -29.40 -2.30 -13.54
N GLY A 142 -28.54 -1.39 -14.02
CA GLY A 142 -28.40 -0.06 -13.43
C GLY A 142 -27.97 -0.13 -11.95
N ASN A 143 -28.46 0.81 -11.13
CA ASN A 143 -28.15 0.87 -9.70
C ASN A 143 -28.95 -0.15 -8.83
N THR A 144 -29.73 -1.04 -9.43
CA THR A 144 -30.57 -2.03 -8.73
C THR A 144 -29.90 -3.41 -8.62
N VAL A 145 -28.59 -3.44 -8.42
CA VAL A 145 -27.86 -4.70 -8.19
C VAL A 145 -28.22 -5.26 -6.82
N PRO A 146 -28.66 -6.53 -6.71
CA PRO A 146 -28.91 -7.14 -5.43
C PRO A 146 -27.69 -7.04 -4.50
N GLU A 147 -27.91 -6.54 -3.29
CA GLU A 147 -26.85 -6.24 -2.31
C GLU A 147 -25.93 -7.44 -2.01
N GLU A 148 -26.51 -8.66 -1.95
CA GLU A 148 -25.72 -9.88 -1.71
C GLU A 148 -24.71 -10.19 -2.81
N ARG A 149 -25.06 -9.93 -4.08
CA ARG A 149 -24.12 -10.17 -5.19
C ARG A 149 -23.01 -9.12 -5.27
N ASP A 150 -23.34 -7.88 -4.91
CA ASP A 150 -22.36 -6.81 -4.82
C ASP A 150 -21.40 -7.04 -3.64
N LYS A 151 -21.91 -7.60 -2.55
CA LYS A 151 -21.11 -8.05 -1.41
C LYS A 151 -20.10 -9.12 -1.83
N GLN A 152 -20.54 -10.17 -2.52
CA GLN A 152 -19.66 -11.26 -2.96
C GLN A 152 -18.51 -10.78 -3.87
N LEU A 153 -18.73 -9.76 -4.69
CA LEU A 153 -17.68 -9.16 -5.50
C LEU A 153 -16.70 -8.34 -4.64
N ARG A 154 -17.22 -7.54 -3.72
CA ARG A 154 -16.40 -6.73 -2.79
C ARG A 154 -15.60 -7.58 -1.83
N ASP A 155 -16.11 -8.73 -1.44
CA ASP A 155 -15.41 -9.69 -0.56
C ASP A 155 -14.40 -10.57 -1.34
N SER A 156 -14.34 -10.45 -2.67
CA SER A 156 -13.34 -11.20 -3.45
C SER A 156 -11.93 -10.73 -3.15
N PHE A 157 -10.99 -11.67 -3.02
CA PHE A 157 -9.59 -11.37 -2.74
C PHE A 157 -9.01 -10.29 -3.68
N TRP A 158 -9.26 -10.40 -4.98
CA TRP A 158 -8.72 -9.45 -5.96
C TRP A 158 -9.24 -8.03 -5.77
N TYR A 159 -10.53 -7.88 -5.49
CA TYR A 159 -11.13 -6.56 -5.22
C TYR A 159 -10.55 -5.93 -3.94
N VAL A 160 -10.45 -6.72 -2.87
CA VAL A 160 -9.86 -6.30 -1.59
C VAL A 160 -8.40 -5.92 -1.78
N PHE A 161 -7.60 -6.77 -2.44
CA PHE A 161 -6.19 -6.52 -2.70
C PHE A 161 -5.96 -5.22 -3.49
N LYS A 162 -6.71 -5.03 -4.55
CA LYS A 162 -6.66 -3.82 -5.39
C LYS A 162 -7.06 -2.58 -4.59
N GLY A 163 -8.12 -2.67 -3.79
CA GLY A 163 -8.58 -1.58 -2.91
C GLY A 163 -7.54 -1.17 -1.88
N ILE A 164 -6.94 -2.12 -1.17
CA ILE A 164 -5.89 -1.84 -0.18
C ILE A 164 -4.63 -1.27 -0.86
N THR A 165 -4.27 -1.76 -2.05
CA THR A 165 -3.13 -1.24 -2.82
C THR A 165 -3.33 0.23 -3.19
N LEU A 166 -4.48 0.58 -3.75
CA LEU A 166 -4.83 1.97 -4.10
C LEU A 166 -4.85 2.86 -2.85
N HIS A 167 -5.48 2.38 -1.77
CA HIS A 167 -5.53 3.13 -0.51
C HIS A 167 -4.12 3.36 0.04
N GLY A 168 -3.30 2.32 0.16
CA GLY A 168 -1.93 2.44 0.67
C GLY A 168 -1.05 3.37 -0.17
N TYR A 169 -1.21 3.35 -1.50
CA TYR A 169 -0.45 4.24 -2.37
C TYR A 169 -0.87 5.70 -2.23
N TYR A 170 -2.15 6.02 -2.39
CA TYR A 170 -2.63 7.40 -2.36
C TYR A 170 -2.62 8.05 -0.97
N THR A 171 -2.52 7.27 0.10
CA THR A 171 -2.30 7.78 1.47
C THR A 171 -0.82 7.82 1.85
N SER A 172 0.08 7.28 1.03
CA SER A 172 1.52 7.40 1.23
C SER A 172 2.02 8.82 0.92
N GLU A 173 3.18 9.18 1.48
CA GLU A 173 3.84 10.45 1.16
C GLU A 173 4.09 10.60 -0.33
N ILE A 174 4.55 9.53 -1.00
CA ILE A 174 4.84 9.51 -2.43
C ILE A 174 3.57 9.74 -3.25
N GLY A 175 2.52 8.95 -3.02
CA GLY A 175 1.27 9.07 -3.77
C GLY A 175 0.58 10.40 -3.54
N PHE A 176 0.57 10.89 -2.29
CA PHE A 176 -0.08 12.15 -1.96
C PHE A 176 0.67 13.37 -2.48
N SER A 177 2.00 13.42 -2.30
CA SER A 177 2.79 14.61 -2.64
C SER A 177 3.25 14.64 -4.10
N GLN A 178 3.63 13.49 -4.68
CA GLN A 178 4.24 13.44 -6.02
C GLN A 178 3.20 13.12 -7.11
N GLU A 179 2.30 12.17 -6.86
CA GLU A 179 1.28 11.78 -7.84
C GLU A 179 0.09 12.76 -7.82
N LEU A 180 -0.50 12.99 -6.64
CA LEU A 180 -1.62 13.91 -6.48
C LEU A 180 -1.19 15.38 -6.41
N ASN A 181 0.10 15.65 -6.25
CA ASN A 181 0.67 16.98 -6.09
C ASN A 181 -0.05 17.81 -5.00
N GLN A 182 -0.36 17.15 -3.88
CA GLN A 182 -1.09 17.74 -2.75
C GLN A 182 -0.16 17.99 -1.57
N GLN A 183 -0.52 18.97 -0.75
CA GLN A 183 0.15 19.24 0.52
C GLN A 183 -0.65 18.62 1.67
N ILE A 184 0.02 17.85 2.55
CA ILE A 184 -0.61 17.23 3.74
C ILE A 184 -1.21 18.27 4.65
N ILE A 185 -0.56 19.42 4.79
CA ILE A 185 -1.04 20.56 5.57
C ILE A 185 -1.23 21.74 4.61
N PRO A 186 -2.45 22.03 4.12
CA PRO A 186 -2.69 23.17 3.28
C PRO A 186 -2.44 24.47 4.09
N GLY A 187 -1.71 25.41 3.48
CA GLY A 187 -1.32 26.66 4.15
C GLY A 187 -2.51 27.56 4.49
N ALA A 188 -3.26 27.98 3.50
CA ALA A 188 -4.43 28.87 3.66
C ALA A 188 -5.57 28.43 2.74
N TYR A 189 -6.80 28.59 3.20
CA TYR A 189 -7.98 28.36 2.38
C TYR A 189 -8.23 29.57 1.47
N HIS A 190 -8.25 29.34 0.16
CA HIS A 190 -8.61 30.31 -0.85
C HIS A 190 -9.88 29.84 -1.54
N GLY A 191 -11.03 30.36 -1.11
CA GLY A 191 -12.36 29.94 -1.58
C GLY A 191 -12.66 30.27 -3.04
N CYS A 192 -11.98 31.27 -3.62
CA CYS A 192 -12.14 31.70 -5.01
C CYS A 192 -10.76 31.72 -5.68
N VAL A 193 -10.35 30.59 -6.27
CA VAL A 193 -9.14 30.55 -7.08
C VAL A 193 -9.56 30.41 -8.55
N PRO A 194 -8.96 31.19 -9.49
CA PRO A 194 -9.19 30.99 -10.91
C PRO A 194 -8.85 29.56 -11.29
N LEU A 195 -9.73 28.94 -12.08
CA LEU A 195 -9.51 27.60 -12.60
C LEU A 195 -8.33 27.66 -13.59
N THR A 196 -7.12 27.39 -13.13
CA THR A 196 -6.00 27.19 -14.05
C THR A 196 -6.18 25.81 -14.65
N VAL A 197 -6.64 25.76 -15.90
CA VAL A 197 -6.59 24.53 -16.69
C VAL A 197 -5.12 24.16 -16.82
N GLY A 198 -4.66 23.25 -15.97
CA GLY A 198 -3.29 22.74 -16.03
C GLY A 198 -3.04 22.16 -17.43
N LYS A 199 -2.09 22.73 -18.17
CA LYS A 199 -1.52 22.03 -19.30
C LYS A 199 -0.93 20.74 -18.75
N ARG A 200 -1.58 19.61 -19.03
CA ARG A 200 -0.92 18.31 -18.92
C ARG A 200 0.25 18.36 -19.92
N ALA A 201 1.45 18.32 -19.37
CA ALA A 201 2.66 18.13 -20.16
C ALA A 201 2.67 16.71 -20.73
#